data_c32df60530b084903ac7e6834c9dbdf6
#
_entry.id   c32df60530b084903ac7e6834c9dbdf6
#
_cell.length_a   1.000
_cell.length_b   1.000
_cell.length_c   1.000
_cell.angle_alpha   90.00
_cell.angle_beta   90.00
_cell.angle_gamma   90.00
#
_symmetry.space_group_name_H-M   'P 1'
#
loop_
_entity.id
_entity.type
_entity.pdbx_description
1 polymer ?
#
loop_
_entity_poly.entity_id
_entity_poly.type
_entity_poly.pdbx_seq_one_letter_code
_entity_poly.pdbx_strand_id
1 'polypeptide(L)'
;RVLDDSKPKYINSPENIVYSKGRHLFGLNVAKKYSTKRIIIVEGYMDVISLHQRGITNVVGALGTALTEQQGWLLRKTTEQVVLGFDADGAGQTAVARSMDILQKMGCDMRVLQIEGAKDPDEFIVKFGEGRFNLAVENAISLVEFKVKNLKKELNLENTGDKIKFLNEIAKILSKIENTMEREIYIEKIAKGYNISKEALFAEINKLIYAGTKGEKVLQSKKIEVRQVKEENKNQIDGDLKRRENTIIALLLDANKSFSSSLSVIL
;
A
#
# COMPACT_ATOMS: atom_id res chain seq x y z
N ARG A 1 -13.22 9.84 -24.61
CA ARG A 1 -11.92 10.48 -24.81
C ARG A 1 -12.07 11.64 -25.77
N VAL A 2 -11.50 12.79 -25.46
CA VAL A 2 -11.31 13.89 -26.41
C VAL A 2 -10.11 13.57 -27.29
N LEU A 3 -10.19 13.91 -28.58
CA LEU A 3 -9.14 13.63 -29.56
C LEU A 3 -8.24 14.84 -29.81
N ASP A 4 -8.58 15.97 -29.22
CA ASP A 4 -7.82 17.22 -29.24
C ASP A 4 -7.11 17.47 -27.90
N ASP A 5 -6.48 18.62 -27.74
CA ASP A 5 -5.75 19.02 -26.53
C ASP A 5 -6.68 19.55 -25.41
N SER A 6 -7.99 19.43 -25.56
CA SER A 6 -8.95 19.86 -24.54
C SER A 6 -8.88 18.98 -23.29
N LYS A 7 -9.12 19.56 -22.13
CA LYS A 7 -9.16 18.88 -20.83
C LYS A 7 -10.57 18.88 -20.26
N PRO A 8 -10.97 17.80 -19.60
CA PRO A 8 -10.24 16.57 -19.29
C PRO A 8 -10.19 15.59 -20.48
N LYS A 9 -9.08 14.86 -20.65
CA LYS A 9 -8.94 13.83 -21.70
C LYS A 9 -10.01 12.74 -21.64
N TYR A 10 -10.48 12.41 -20.44
CA TYR A 10 -11.50 11.39 -20.17
C TYR A 10 -12.50 11.93 -19.17
N ILE A 11 -13.77 11.62 -19.39
CA ILE A 11 -14.83 11.79 -18.40
C ILE A 11 -15.19 10.41 -17.90
N ASN A 12 -14.98 10.17 -16.61
CA ASN A 12 -15.39 8.94 -15.95
C ASN A 12 -16.83 9.08 -15.45
N SER A 13 -17.56 7.97 -15.38
CA SER A 13 -18.85 7.93 -14.71
C SER A 13 -18.73 8.40 -13.25
N PRO A 14 -19.70 9.12 -12.70
CA PRO A 14 -19.74 9.43 -11.28
C PRO A 14 -19.83 8.15 -10.46
N GLU A 15 -19.33 8.19 -9.22
CA GLU A 15 -19.50 7.09 -8.28
C GLU A 15 -20.99 6.90 -7.93
N ASN A 16 -21.42 5.65 -7.81
CA ASN A 16 -22.77 5.26 -7.43
C ASN A 16 -22.77 3.95 -6.66
N ILE A 17 -23.95 3.42 -6.32
CA ILE A 17 -24.10 2.19 -5.52
C ILE A 17 -23.41 0.98 -6.14
N VAL A 18 -23.34 0.89 -7.47
CA VAL A 18 -22.75 -0.25 -8.20
C VAL A 18 -21.36 0.04 -8.76
N TYR A 19 -20.93 1.28 -8.76
CA TYR A 19 -19.63 1.69 -9.32
C TYR A 19 -18.86 2.62 -8.39
N SER A 20 -17.69 2.18 -7.98
CA SER A 20 -16.68 3.00 -7.30
C SER A 20 -15.30 2.71 -7.91
N LYS A 21 -14.62 3.73 -8.38
CA LYS A 21 -13.27 3.61 -8.98
C LYS A 21 -12.30 2.90 -8.06
N GLY A 22 -12.33 3.23 -6.78
CA GLY A 22 -11.44 2.65 -5.79
C GLY A 22 -11.69 1.18 -5.48
N ARG A 23 -12.79 0.59 -5.96
CA ARG A 23 -13.18 -0.80 -5.72
C ARG A 23 -13.07 -1.70 -6.94
N HIS A 24 -12.84 -1.11 -8.12
CA HIS A 24 -12.84 -1.85 -9.39
C HIS A 24 -11.52 -1.69 -10.10
N LEU A 25 -11.16 -2.71 -10.85
CA LEU A 25 -10.04 -2.70 -11.80
C LEU A 25 -10.60 -2.97 -13.19
N PHE A 26 -10.33 -2.07 -14.12
CA PHE A 26 -10.78 -2.24 -15.50
C PHE A 26 -10.12 -3.46 -16.13
N GLY A 27 -10.88 -4.29 -16.82
CA GLY A 27 -10.38 -5.51 -17.46
C GLY A 27 -10.22 -6.72 -16.53
N LEU A 28 -10.46 -6.59 -15.20
CA LEU A 28 -10.27 -7.71 -14.27
C LEU A 28 -11.17 -8.91 -14.58
N ASN A 29 -12.38 -8.68 -15.08
CA ASN A 29 -13.30 -9.73 -15.52
C ASN A 29 -12.74 -10.58 -16.66
N VAL A 30 -11.88 -10.00 -17.50
CA VAL A 30 -11.16 -10.70 -18.56
C VAL A 30 -9.90 -11.35 -17.99
N ALA A 31 -9.04 -10.57 -17.34
CA ALA A 31 -7.74 -11.01 -16.85
C ALA A 31 -7.81 -12.28 -15.98
N LYS A 32 -8.76 -12.36 -15.06
CA LYS A 32 -8.95 -13.53 -14.18
C LYS A 32 -9.36 -14.81 -14.87
N LYS A 33 -9.84 -14.74 -16.12
CA LYS A 33 -10.20 -15.93 -16.91
C LYS A 33 -8.99 -16.56 -17.58
N TYR A 34 -7.96 -15.76 -17.87
CA TYR A 34 -6.80 -16.18 -18.65
C TYR A 34 -5.56 -16.44 -17.82
N SER A 35 -5.40 -15.76 -16.68
CA SER A 35 -4.26 -15.98 -15.82
C SER A 35 -4.55 -15.66 -14.36
N THR A 36 -4.21 -16.60 -13.47
CA THR A 36 -4.17 -16.40 -12.02
C THR A 36 -2.72 -16.25 -11.51
N LYS A 37 -1.72 -16.61 -12.33
CA LYS A 37 -0.32 -16.55 -11.93
C LYS A 37 0.20 -15.13 -11.86
N ARG A 38 -0.14 -14.32 -12.88
CA ARG A 38 0.41 -12.96 -13.01
C ARG A 38 -0.62 -12.02 -13.60
N ILE A 39 -0.84 -10.87 -12.94
CA ILE A 39 -1.64 -9.76 -13.46
C ILE A 39 -0.74 -8.53 -13.61
N ILE A 40 -0.85 -7.86 -14.76
CA ILE A 40 -0.16 -6.60 -15.06
C ILE A 40 -1.12 -5.46 -14.76
N ILE A 41 -0.70 -4.46 -13.99
CA ILE A 41 -1.47 -3.24 -13.73
C ILE A 41 -0.88 -2.10 -14.54
N VAL A 42 -1.74 -1.42 -15.28
CA VAL A 42 -1.43 -0.19 -16.02
C VAL A 42 -2.30 0.97 -15.56
N GLU A 43 -1.98 2.21 -15.96
CA GLU A 43 -2.70 3.38 -15.48
C GLU A 43 -4.07 3.55 -16.12
N GLY A 44 -4.16 3.41 -17.43
CA GLY A 44 -5.29 3.82 -18.23
C GLY A 44 -6.12 2.72 -18.87
N TYR A 45 -7.32 3.08 -19.32
CA TYR A 45 -8.19 2.21 -20.10
C TYR A 45 -7.58 1.84 -21.44
N MET A 46 -6.91 2.81 -22.07
CA MET A 46 -6.37 2.61 -23.42
C MET A 46 -5.23 1.63 -23.42
N ASP A 47 -4.37 1.68 -22.39
CA ASP A 47 -3.30 0.69 -22.22
C ASP A 47 -3.87 -0.73 -22.11
N VAL A 48 -4.92 -0.92 -21.28
CA VAL A 48 -5.58 -2.22 -21.16
C VAL A 48 -6.18 -2.66 -22.47
N ILE A 49 -6.93 -1.80 -23.17
CA ILE A 49 -7.59 -2.13 -24.43
C ILE A 49 -6.54 -2.48 -25.50
N SER A 50 -5.50 -1.67 -25.63
CA SER A 50 -4.44 -1.88 -26.61
C SER A 50 -3.68 -3.18 -26.38
N LEU A 51 -3.36 -3.49 -25.12
CA LEU A 51 -2.69 -4.72 -24.74
C LEU A 51 -3.60 -5.93 -24.96
N HIS A 52 -4.88 -5.87 -24.56
CA HIS A 52 -5.85 -6.95 -24.80
C HIS A 52 -6.04 -7.23 -26.31
N GLN A 53 -6.15 -6.19 -27.14
CA GLN A 53 -6.26 -6.34 -28.60
C GLN A 53 -5.06 -7.05 -29.22
N ARG A 54 -3.90 -7.02 -28.57
CA ARG A 54 -2.66 -7.68 -28.99
C ARG A 54 -2.34 -8.97 -28.25
N GLY A 55 -3.35 -9.57 -27.60
CA GLY A 55 -3.23 -10.88 -26.96
C GLY A 55 -2.77 -10.87 -25.50
N ILE A 56 -2.36 -9.73 -24.94
CA ILE A 56 -1.95 -9.63 -23.53
C ILE A 56 -3.19 -9.42 -22.66
N THR A 57 -3.91 -10.49 -22.34
CA THR A 57 -5.22 -10.42 -21.70
C THR A 57 -5.20 -10.37 -20.17
N ASN A 58 -4.05 -10.61 -19.55
CA ASN A 58 -3.86 -10.55 -18.09
C ASN A 58 -3.50 -9.14 -17.59
N VAL A 59 -4.05 -8.11 -18.23
CA VAL A 59 -3.81 -6.69 -17.92
C VAL A 59 -5.06 -6.07 -17.31
N VAL A 60 -4.87 -5.23 -16.30
CA VAL A 60 -5.93 -4.45 -15.64
C VAL A 60 -5.52 -2.98 -15.47
N GLY A 61 -6.50 -2.10 -15.45
CA GLY A 61 -6.28 -0.65 -15.27
C GLY A 61 -6.73 -0.15 -13.91
N ALA A 62 -5.91 0.73 -13.31
CA ALA A 62 -6.22 1.39 -12.03
C ALA A 62 -7.11 2.64 -12.19
N LEU A 63 -7.52 2.98 -13.40
CA LEU A 63 -8.49 4.04 -13.75
C LEU A 63 -8.03 5.48 -13.43
N GLY A 64 -6.74 5.77 -13.64
CA GLY A 64 -6.18 7.12 -13.50
C GLY A 64 -6.05 7.58 -12.04
N THR A 65 -5.98 6.66 -11.11
CA THR A 65 -5.70 6.91 -9.69
C THR A 65 -4.60 5.96 -9.21
N ALA A 66 -3.85 6.36 -8.18
CA ALA A 66 -3.00 5.42 -7.47
C ALA A 66 -3.85 4.23 -6.96
N LEU A 67 -3.25 3.05 -6.92
CA LEU A 67 -3.90 1.84 -6.42
C LEU A 67 -4.47 2.08 -5.01
N THR A 68 -5.69 1.61 -4.77
CA THR A 68 -6.32 1.65 -3.45
C THR A 68 -6.09 0.34 -2.69
N GLU A 69 -6.29 0.36 -1.37
CA GLU A 69 -6.24 -0.87 -0.55
C GLU A 69 -7.27 -1.90 -1.01
N GLN A 70 -8.47 -1.47 -1.41
CA GLN A 70 -9.52 -2.37 -1.89
C GLN A 70 -9.14 -3.04 -3.23
N GLN A 71 -8.52 -2.29 -4.13
CA GLN A 71 -7.97 -2.84 -5.37
C GLN A 71 -6.80 -3.80 -5.08
N GLY A 72 -5.94 -3.47 -4.11
CA GLY A 72 -4.88 -4.37 -3.64
C GLY A 72 -5.43 -5.70 -3.12
N TRP A 73 -6.51 -5.68 -2.34
CA TRP A 73 -7.22 -6.88 -1.90
C TRP A 73 -7.78 -7.71 -3.05
N LEU A 74 -8.34 -7.06 -4.07
CA LEU A 74 -8.83 -7.77 -5.27
C LEU A 74 -7.69 -8.51 -5.97
N LEU A 75 -6.55 -7.85 -6.15
CA LEU A 75 -5.38 -8.45 -6.77
C LEU A 75 -4.84 -9.62 -5.95
N ARG A 76 -4.67 -9.44 -4.65
CA ARG A 76 -4.19 -10.50 -3.74
C ARG A 76 -5.03 -11.76 -3.80
N LYS A 77 -6.36 -11.63 -3.99
CA LYS A 77 -7.28 -12.76 -4.14
C LYS A 77 -7.26 -13.38 -5.53
N THR A 78 -6.79 -12.66 -6.54
CA THR A 78 -6.93 -13.07 -7.94
C THR A 78 -5.64 -13.63 -8.52
N THR A 79 -4.47 -13.16 -8.06
CA THR A 79 -3.19 -13.53 -8.66
C THR A 79 -2.12 -13.79 -7.61
N GLU A 80 -1.12 -14.59 -7.99
CA GLU A 80 0.07 -14.85 -7.18
C GLU A 80 1.07 -13.69 -7.29
N GLN A 81 1.20 -13.08 -8.47
CA GLN A 81 2.16 -12.02 -8.76
C GLN A 81 1.49 -10.83 -9.44
N VAL A 82 1.87 -9.64 -9.03
CA VAL A 82 1.46 -8.36 -9.63
C VAL A 82 2.64 -7.70 -10.32
N VAL A 83 2.49 -7.31 -11.59
CA VAL A 83 3.49 -6.54 -12.33
C VAL A 83 2.97 -5.13 -12.53
N LEU A 84 3.70 -4.14 -12.02
CA LEU A 84 3.39 -2.72 -12.16
C LEU A 84 3.95 -2.19 -13.48
N GLY A 85 3.08 -1.84 -14.42
CA GLY A 85 3.41 -1.28 -15.72
C GLY A 85 2.88 0.13 -15.89
N PHE A 86 3.31 1.05 -15.01
CA PHE A 86 2.93 2.47 -15.08
C PHE A 86 3.87 3.25 -16.01
N ASP A 87 3.43 4.44 -16.38
CA ASP A 87 4.18 5.31 -17.28
C ASP A 87 5.60 5.62 -16.77
N ALA A 88 6.52 5.84 -17.69
CA ALA A 88 7.91 6.09 -17.34
C ALA A 88 8.18 7.50 -16.79
N ASP A 89 7.15 8.37 -16.77
CA ASP A 89 7.23 9.74 -16.29
C ASP A 89 7.28 9.85 -14.75
N GLY A 90 7.50 11.06 -14.22
CA GLY A 90 7.60 11.29 -12.77
C GLY A 90 6.29 11.02 -12.01
N ALA A 91 5.13 11.23 -12.65
CA ALA A 91 3.82 10.97 -12.06
C ALA A 91 3.58 9.46 -11.95
N GLY A 92 3.89 8.69 -12.99
CA GLY A 92 3.84 7.23 -13.00
C GLY A 92 4.78 6.63 -11.96
N GLN A 93 5.99 7.16 -11.80
CA GLN A 93 6.91 6.68 -10.75
C GLN A 93 6.38 6.91 -9.33
N THR A 94 5.69 8.04 -9.08
CA THR A 94 5.03 8.29 -7.81
C THR A 94 3.86 7.32 -7.59
N ALA A 95 3.08 7.03 -8.63
CA ALA A 95 2.01 6.04 -8.58
C ALA A 95 2.53 4.63 -8.32
N VAL A 96 3.66 4.26 -8.95
CA VAL A 96 4.39 3.00 -8.65
C VAL A 96 4.73 2.92 -7.18
N ALA A 97 5.39 3.93 -6.61
CA ALA A 97 5.82 3.91 -5.21
C ALA A 97 4.65 3.72 -4.23
N ARG A 98 3.53 4.45 -4.44
CA ARG A 98 2.31 4.31 -3.63
C ARG A 98 1.67 2.94 -3.78
N SER A 99 1.58 2.43 -5.00
CA SER A 99 1.02 1.10 -5.27
C SER A 99 1.85 -0.01 -4.62
N MET A 100 3.18 0.14 -4.63
CA MET A 100 4.10 -0.77 -3.97
C MET A 100 3.85 -0.84 -2.45
N ASP A 101 3.70 0.30 -1.78
CA ASP A 101 3.45 0.33 -0.34
C ASP A 101 2.14 -0.39 0.03
N ILE A 102 1.10 -0.24 -0.80
CA ILE A 102 -0.18 -0.92 -0.60
C ILE A 102 -0.04 -2.43 -0.82
N LEU A 103 0.54 -2.84 -1.94
CA LEU A 103 0.70 -4.26 -2.28
C LEU A 103 1.64 -4.99 -1.31
N GLN A 104 2.68 -4.31 -0.82
CA GLN A 104 3.59 -4.85 0.19
C GLN A 104 2.86 -5.13 1.51
N LYS A 105 2.03 -4.19 1.98
CA LYS A 105 1.19 -4.40 3.17
C LYS A 105 0.21 -5.56 3.03
N MET A 106 -0.21 -5.87 1.79
CA MET A 106 -1.11 -6.99 1.47
C MET A 106 -0.35 -8.32 1.29
N GLY A 107 0.98 -8.33 1.35
CA GLY A 107 1.80 -9.53 1.14
C GLY A 107 1.74 -10.06 -0.30
N CYS A 108 1.60 -9.17 -1.30
CA CYS A 108 1.63 -9.54 -2.71
C CYS A 108 3.07 -9.68 -3.19
N ASP A 109 3.39 -10.72 -3.98
CA ASP A 109 4.60 -10.72 -4.81
C ASP A 109 4.44 -9.68 -5.91
N MET A 110 5.38 -8.73 -5.99
CA MET A 110 5.29 -7.64 -6.95
C MET A 110 6.59 -7.44 -7.72
N ARG A 111 6.42 -7.08 -8.99
CA ARG A 111 7.49 -6.73 -9.91
C ARG A 111 7.18 -5.40 -10.59
N VAL A 112 8.19 -4.75 -11.12
CA VAL A 112 8.05 -3.50 -11.87
C VAL A 112 8.52 -3.72 -13.30
N LEU A 113 7.61 -3.49 -14.23
CA LEU A 113 7.90 -3.53 -15.66
C LEU A 113 8.86 -2.39 -16.02
N GLN A 114 9.91 -2.72 -16.73
CA GLN A 114 10.84 -1.73 -17.26
C GLN A 114 10.56 -1.53 -18.74
N ILE A 115 10.07 -0.34 -19.08
CA ILE A 115 9.79 0.06 -20.47
C ILE A 115 10.92 0.99 -20.93
N GLU A 116 11.67 0.56 -21.94
CA GLU A 116 12.72 1.34 -22.54
C GLU A 116 12.38 1.63 -24.01
N GLY A 117 12.51 2.89 -24.43
CA GLY A 117 12.22 3.32 -25.81
C GLY A 117 10.74 3.63 -26.09
N ALA A 118 9.88 3.63 -25.05
CA ALA A 118 8.49 4.05 -25.11
C ALA A 118 8.11 4.77 -23.80
N LYS A 119 7.08 5.61 -23.87
CA LYS A 119 6.61 6.38 -22.70
C LYS A 119 5.61 5.61 -21.83
N ASP A 120 4.84 4.73 -22.45
CA ASP A 120 3.76 3.95 -21.82
C ASP A 120 3.68 2.53 -22.42
N PRO A 121 2.97 1.59 -21.79
CA PRO A 121 2.79 0.23 -22.28
C PRO A 121 2.11 0.13 -23.65
N ASP A 122 1.18 1.04 -23.96
CA ASP A 122 0.52 1.12 -25.27
C ASP A 122 1.54 1.42 -26.39
N GLU A 123 2.32 2.47 -26.24
CA GLU A 123 3.36 2.82 -27.21
C GLU A 123 4.40 1.70 -27.34
N PHE A 124 4.76 1.04 -26.21
CA PHE A 124 5.74 -0.04 -26.23
C PHE A 124 5.27 -1.23 -27.08
N ILE A 125 4.04 -1.70 -26.85
CA ILE A 125 3.53 -2.87 -27.58
C ILE A 125 3.27 -2.53 -29.07
N VAL A 126 2.90 -1.29 -29.37
CA VAL A 126 2.74 -0.82 -30.75
C VAL A 126 4.08 -0.82 -31.49
N LYS A 127 5.15 -0.34 -30.86
CA LYS A 127 6.48 -0.25 -31.47
C LYS A 127 7.20 -1.58 -31.57
N PHE A 128 7.11 -2.40 -30.52
CA PHE A 128 8.00 -3.54 -30.37
C PHE A 128 7.29 -4.91 -30.44
N GLY A 129 5.97 -4.91 -30.40
CA GLY A 129 5.14 -6.12 -30.52
C GLY A 129 5.04 -6.95 -29.25
N GLU A 130 4.18 -7.97 -29.33
CA GLU A 130 3.82 -8.85 -28.21
C GLU A 130 5.03 -9.59 -27.62
N GLY A 131 5.90 -10.16 -28.47
CA GLY A 131 7.05 -10.94 -28.02
C GLY A 131 8.02 -10.15 -27.14
N ARG A 132 8.32 -8.88 -27.52
CA ARG A 132 9.16 -8.01 -26.69
C ARG A 132 8.45 -7.55 -25.42
N PHE A 133 7.15 -7.33 -25.48
CA PHE A 133 6.39 -7.00 -24.27
C PHE A 133 6.39 -8.14 -23.25
N ASN A 134 6.13 -9.37 -23.70
CA ASN A 134 6.20 -10.56 -22.85
C ASN A 134 7.59 -10.75 -22.23
N LEU A 135 8.66 -10.55 -23.03
CA LEU A 135 10.03 -10.61 -22.51
C LEU A 135 10.30 -9.53 -21.46
N ALA A 136 9.79 -8.31 -21.65
CA ALA A 136 9.90 -7.23 -20.68
C ALA A 136 9.15 -7.56 -19.37
N VAL A 137 7.99 -8.21 -19.47
CA VAL A 137 7.21 -8.70 -18.30
C VAL A 137 7.96 -9.79 -17.56
N GLU A 138 8.61 -10.72 -18.25
CA GLU A 138 9.42 -11.77 -17.64
C GLU A 138 10.65 -11.21 -16.92
N ASN A 139 11.27 -10.18 -17.50
CA ASN A 139 12.41 -9.46 -16.94
C ASN A 139 12.02 -8.33 -15.98
N ALA A 140 10.76 -8.26 -15.56
CA ALA A 140 10.31 -7.27 -14.59
C ALA A 140 11.11 -7.38 -13.29
N ILE A 141 11.61 -6.25 -12.81
CA ILE A 141 12.52 -6.18 -11.67
C ILE A 141 11.77 -6.16 -10.34
N SER A 142 12.44 -6.58 -9.29
CA SER A 142 11.90 -6.51 -7.93
C SER A 142 11.74 -5.06 -7.44
N LEU A 143 10.94 -4.87 -6.40
CA LEU A 143 10.80 -3.60 -5.69
C LEU A 143 12.16 -3.03 -5.24
N VAL A 144 13.02 -3.88 -4.71
CA VAL A 144 14.35 -3.48 -4.22
C VAL A 144 15.19 -2.97 -5.37
N GLU A 145 15.26 -3.73 -6.46
CA GLU A 145 16.01 -3.34 -7.65
C GLU A 145 15.51 -2.04 -8.28
N PHE A 146 14.18 -1.85 -8.31
CA PHE A 146 13.58 -0.61 -8.80
C PHE A 146 13.97 0.60 -7.94
N LYS A 147 13.87 0.49 -6.61
CA LYS A 147 14.27 1.56 -5.69
C LYS A 147 15.75 1.89 -5.82
N VAL A 148 16.61 0.87 -5.89
CA VAL A 148 18.05 1.04 -6.09
C VAL A 148 18.36 1.71 -7.44
N LYS A 149 17.68 1.30 -8.52
CA LYS A 149 17.84 1.90 -9.87
C LYS A 149 17.46 3.39 -9.85
N ASN A 150 16.37 3.75 -9.17
CA ASN A 150 15.95 5.15 -9.08
C ASN A 150 16.91 6.00 -8.24
N LEU A 151 17.35 5.52 -7.07
CA LEU A 151 18.37 6.20 -6.27
C LEU A 151 19.66 6.45 -7.06
N LYS A 152 20.06 5.49 -7.89
CA LYS A 152 21.25 5.65 -8.76
C LYS A 152 21.08 6.75 -9.82
N LYS A 153 19.86 7.01 -10.29
CA LYS A 153 19.61 8.09 -11.24
C LYS A 153 19.67 9.47 -10.62
N GLU A 154 19.34 9.58 -9.33
CA GLU A 154 19.24 10.85 -8.60
C GLU A 154 20.59 11.29 -7.96
N LEU A 155 21.52 10.35 -7.74
CA LEU A 155 22.74 10.56 -7.00
C LEU A 155 23.99 10.29 -7.87
N ASN A 156 24.98 11.17 -7.76
CA ASN A 156 26.27 10.97 -8.40
C ASN A 156 27.19 10.10 -7.52
N LEU A 157 27.34 8.82 -7.86
CA LEU A 157 28.10 7.87 -7.06
C LEU A 157 29.62 8.08 -7.07
N GLU A 158 30.14 8.97 -7.90
CA GLU A 158 31.54 9.42 -7.87
C GLU A 158 31.79 10.41 -6.74
N ASN A 159 30.74 11.13 -6.31
CA ASN A 159 30.80 12.01 -5.15
C ASN A 159 30.65 11.21 -3.87
N THR A 160 31.62 11.35 -2.94
CA THR A 160 31.63 10.61 -1.67
C THR A 160 30.38 10.88 -0.82
N GLY A 161 29.89 12.13 -0.79
CA GLY A 161 28.69 12.51 -0.03
C GLY A 161 27.43 11.85 -0.56
N ASP A 162 27.26 11.82 -1.89
CA ASP A 162 26.13 11.18 -2.54
C ASP A 162 26.23 9.65 -2.44
N LYS A 163 27.43 9.09 -2.51
CA LYS A 163 27.65 7.66 -2.26
C LYS A 163 27.22 7.26 -0.85
N ILE A 164 27.55 8.06 0.17
CA ILE A 164 27.10 7.81 1.54
C ILE A 164 25.57 7.88 1.66
N LYS A 165 24.93 8.89 1.06
CA LYS A 165 23.47 9.01 1.03
C LYS A 165 22.82 7.80 0.37
N PHE A 166 23.34 7.39 -0.79
CA PHE A 166 22.90 6.21 -1.53
C PHE A 166 22.95 4.94 -0.66
N LEU A 167 24.06 4.71 0.05
CA LEU A 167 24.24 3.57 0.93
C LEU A 167 23.26 3.57 2.11
N ASN A 168 23.06 4.72 2.72
CA ASN A 168 22.11 4.88 3.82
C ASN A 168 20.67 4.60 3.36
N GLU A 169 20.26 5.08 2.18
CA GLU A 169 18.94 4.80 1.65
C GLU A 169 18.77 3.31 1.28
N ILE A 170 19.80 2.68 0.70
CA ILE A 170 19.81 1.23 0.46
C ILE A 170 19.66 0.46 1.78
N ALA A 171 20.41 0.82 2.81
CA ALA A 171 20.30 0.16 4.10
C ALA A 171 18.86 0.26 4.67
N LYS A 172 18.20 1.41 4.52
CA LYS A 172 16.79 1.59 4.90
C LYS A 172 15.83 0.73 4.07
N ILE A 173 16.08 0.58 2.77
CA ILE A 173 15.26 -0.28 1.90
C ILE A 173 15.41 -1.73 2.33
N LEU A 174 16.64 -2.21 2.52
CA LEU A 174 16.94 -3.58 2.88
C LEU A 174 16.50 -3.94 4.30
N SER A 175 16.52 -2.99 5.24
CA SER A 175 16.05 -3.22 6.62
C SER A 175 14.55 -3.56 6.71
N LYS A 176 13.76 -3.19 5.69
CA LYS A 176 12.33 -3.48 5.61
C LYS A 176 12.00 -4.86 5.04
N ILE A 177 12.99 -5.60 4.54
CA ILE A 177 12.80 -6.96 4.04
C ILE A 177 12.74 -7.90 5.24
N GLU A 178 11.59 -8.55 5.46
CA GLU A 178 11.38 -9.45 6.61
C GLU A 178 12.17 -10.75 6.45
N ASN A 179 12.17 -11.32 5.23
CA ASN A 179 12.88 -12.57 4.95
C ASN A 179 14.39 -12.35 4.99
N THR A 180 15.05 -12.99 5.95
CA THR A 180 16.49 -12.83 6.20
C THR A 180 17.33 -13.35 5.03
N MET A 181 16.94 -14.47 4.41
CA MET A 181 17.67 -15.05 3.27
C MET A 181 17.56 -14.15 2.04
N GLU A 182 16.37 -13.65 1.75
CA GLU A 182 16.15 -12.69 0.66
C GLU A 182 16.98 -11.42 0.86
N ARG A 183 16.95 -10.87 2.07
CA ARG A 183 17.73 -9.69 2.45
C ARG A 183 19.25 -9.93 2.25
N GLU A 184 19.76 -11.10 2.62
CA GLU A 184 21.16 -11.43 2.47
C GLU A 184 21.58 -11.52 1.00
N ILE A 185 20.74 -12.10 0.13
CA ILE A 185 20.96 -12.13 -1.32
C ILE A 185 21.07 -10.73 -1.90
N TYR A 186 20.17 -9.80 -1.49
CA TYR A 186 20.25 -8.41 -1.93
C TYR A 186 21.48 -7.68 -1.39
N ILE A 187 21.87 -7.92 -0.13
CA ILE A 187 23.09 -7.36 0.45
C ILE A 187 24.31 -7.77 -0.39
N GLU A 188 24.44 -9.05 -0.72
CA GLU A 188 25.54 -9.55 -1.52
C GLU A 188 25.56 -8.95 -2.94
N LYS A 189 24.40 -8.94 -3.61
CA LYS A 189 24.25 -8.36 -4.95
C LYS A 189 24.64 -6.88 -4.98
N ILE A 190 24.22 -6.12 -4.00
CA ILE A 190 24.48 -4.68 -3.91
C ILE A 190 25.94 -4.43 -3.51
N ALA A 191 26.46 -5.14 -2.52
CA ALA A 191 27.85 -5.03 -2.09
C ALA A 191 28.81 -5.25 -3.27
N LYS A 192 28.58 -6.30 -4.05
CA LYS A 192 29.36 -6.63 -5.25
C LYS A 192 29.16 -5.59 -6.36
N GLY A 193 27.91 -5.17 -6.62
CA GLY A 193 27.58 -4.25 -7.73
C GLY A 193 28.10 -2.83 -7.54
N TYR A 194 28.30 -2.38 -6.30
CA TYR A 194 28.72 -1.01 -5.97
C TYR A 194 30.09 -0.95 -5.27
N ASN A 195 30.80 -2.07 -5.20
CA ASN A 195 32.11 -2.18 -4.53
C ASN A 195 32.11 -1.64 -3.10
N ILE A 196 31.26 -2.26 -2.27
CA ILE A 196 31.05 -1.90 -0.87
C ILE A 196 31.34 -3.11 0.01
N SER A 197 31.83 -2.89 1.25
CA SER A 197 31.97 -3.97 2.23
C SER A 197 30.58 -4.54 2.59
N LYS A 198 30.41 -5.85 2.41
CA LYS A 198 29.22 -6.60 2.81
C LYS A 198 28.97 -6.45 4.32
N GLU A 199 30.05 -6.50 5.11
CA GLU A 199 30.02 -6.39 6.56
C GLU A 199 29.55 -5.01 7.02
N ALA A 200 30.01 -3.94 6.37
CA ALA A 200 29.60 -2.57 6.68
C ALA A 200 28.12 -2.36 6.36
N LEU A 201 27.64 -2.84 5.20
CA LEU A 201 26.24 -2.75 4.82
C LEU A 201 25.34 -3.55 5.78
N PHE A 202 25.76 -4.76 6.14
CA PHE A 202 25.05 -5.63 7.07
C PHE A 202 24.97 -5.01 8.48
N ALA A 203 26.05 -4.42 8.98
CA ALA A 203 26.08 -3.74 10.28
C ALA A 203 25.10 -2.55 10.33
N GLU A 204 25.05 -1.71 9.29
CA GLU A 204 24.13 -0.58 9.23
C GLU A 204 22.66 -1.02 9.13
N ILE A 205 22.37 -2.08 8.34
CA ILE A 205 21.02 -2.66 8.25
C ILE A 205 20.56 -3.17 9.61
N ASN A 206 21.42 -3.94 10.32
CA ASN A 206 21.06 -4.44 11.64
C ASN A 206 20.80 -3.32 12.66
N LYS A 207 21.61 -2.27 12.64
CA LYS A 207 21.38 -1.08 13.47
C LYS A 207 20.00 -0.45 13.24
N LEU A 208 19.59 -0.34 11.98
CA LEU A 208 18.26 0.17 11.61
C LEU A 208 17.13 -0.76 12.09
N ILE A 209 17.28 -2.07 11.95
CA ILE A 209 16.31 -3.07 12.42
C ILE A 209 16.15 -2.98 13.95
N TYR A 210 17.26 -2.91 14.70
CA TYR A 210 17.22 -2.79 16.17
C TYR A 210 16.63 -1.45 16.64
N ALA A 211 16.89 -0.35 15.92
CA ALA A 211 16.28 0.94 16.20
C ALA A 211 14.77 0.94 15.96
N GLY A 212 14.31 0.29 14.88
CA GLY A 212 12.89 0.11 14.56
C GLY A 212 12.15 -0.69 15.63
N THR A 213 12.70 -1.83 16.05
CA THR A 213 12.08 -2.69 17.07
C THR A 213 12.00 -2.02 18.46
N LYS A 214 12.96 -1.17 18.83
CA LYS A 214 12.87 -0.36 20.05
C LYS A 214 11.76 0.68 19.96
N GLY A 215 11.62 1.36 18.81
CA GLY A 215 10.56 2.33 18.57
C GLY A 215 9.16 1.72 18.62
N GLU A 216 8.96 0.54 18.04
CA GLU A 216 7.68 -0.17 18.07
C GLU A 216 7.30 -0.64 19.48
N LYS A 217 8.25 -1.14 20.26
CA LYS A 217 7.99 -1.53 21.67
C LYS A 217 7.58 -0.33 22.52
N VAL A 218 8.20 0.84 22.32
CA VAL A 218 7.81 2.08 23.02
C VAL A 218 6.44 2.59 22.59
N LEU A 219 6.09 2.46 21.30
CA LEU A 219 4.76 2.82 20.80
C LEU A 219 3.66 1.87 21.26
N GLN A 220 3.96 0.57 21.36
CA GLN A 220 3.02 -0.42 21.89
C GLN A 220 2.77 -0.22 23.40
N SER A 221 3.82 0.02 24.21
CA SER A 221 3.64 0.31 25.64
C SER A 221 2.82 1.58 25.86
N LYS A 222 3.08 2.67 25.13
CA LYS A 222 2.25 3.89 25.20
C LYS A 222 0.81 3.67 24.76
N LYS A 223 0.54 2.82 23.74
CA LYS A 223 -0.83 2.48 23.32
C LYS A 223 -1.57 1.64 24.39
N ILE A 224 -0.86 0.77 25.10
CA ILE A 224 -1.42 -0.03 26.21
C ILE A 224 -1.75 0.89 27.37
N GLU A 225 -0.84 1.79 27.79
CA GLU A 225 -1.10 2.77 28.85
C GLU A 225 -2.31 3.67 28.53
N VAL A 226 -2.41 4.20 27.30
CA VAL A 226 -3.55 5.03 26.88
C VAL A 226 -4.87 4.24 26.87
N ARG A 227 -4.84 2.95 26.54
CA ARG A 227 -6.04 2.08 26.62
C ARG A 227 -6.45 1.83 28.07
N GLN A 228 -5.51 1.51 28.96
CA GLN A 228 -5.79 1.29 30.38
C GLN A 228 -6.39 2.53 31.04
N VAL A 229 -5.82 3.72 30.82
CA VAL A 229 -6.35 4.99 31.34
C VAL A 229 -7.76 5.29 30.79
N LYS A 230 -8.06 4.94 29.53
CA LYS A 230 -9.41 5.11 28.97
C LYS A 230 -10.42 4.14 29.58
N GLU A 231 -10.03 2.89 29.84
CA GLU A 231 -10.89 1.88 30.47
C GLU A 231 -11.15 2.20 31.96
N GLU A 232 -10.14 2.65 32.71
CA GLU A 232 -10.28 3.09 34.07
C GLU A 232 -11.22 4.29 34.19
N ASN A 233 -11.06 5.31 33.34
CA ASN A 233 -11.96 6.47 33.31
C ASN A 233 -13.39 6.08 32.94
N LYS A 234 -13.60 5.14 32.03
CA LYS A 234 -14.93 4.66 31.65
C LYS A 234 -15.60 3.92 32.79
N ASN A 235 -14.88 3.04 33.50
CA ASN A 235 -15.39 2.30 34.65
C ASN A 235 -15.73 3.23 35.81
N GLN A 236 -14.97 4.31 36.01
CA GLN A 236 -15.24 5.31 37.05
C GLN A 236 -16.50 6.13 36.73
N ILE A 237 -16.70 6.53 35.46
CA ILE A 237 -17.92 7.23 35.02
C ILE A 237 -19.16 6.33 35.15
N ASP A 238 -19.08 5.06 34.75
CA ASP A 238 -20.18 4.11 34.85
C ASP A 238 -20.51 3.81 36.33
N GLY A 239 -19.52 3.76 37.22
CA GLY A 239 -19.72 3.61 38.67
C GLY A 239 -20.43 4.81 39.29
N ASP A 240 -20.08 6.04 38.92
CA ASP A 240 -20.71 7.26 39.40
C ASP A 240 -22.14 7.43 38.87
N LEU A 241 -22.41 7.06 37.64
CA LEU A 241 -23.75 7.04 37.05
C LEU A 241 -24.66 6.07 37.81
N LYS A 242 -24.22 4.85 38.06
CA LYS A 242 -24.98 3.86 38.86
C LYS A 242 -25.28 4.32 40.25
N ARG A 243 -24.35 5.00 40.94
CA ARG A 243 -24.59 5.58 42.27
C ARG A 243 -25.67 6.66 42.23
N ARG A 244 -25.64 7.54 41.24
CA ARG A 244 -26.66 8.60 41.05
C ARG A 244 -28.02 8.01 40.71
N GLU A 245 -28.13 7.01 39.86
CA GLU A 245 -29.37 6.30 39.56
C GLU A 245 -29.97 5.66 40.83
N ASN A 246 -29.17 4.95 41.62
CA ASN A 246 -29.62 4.34 42.86
C ASN A 246 -30.09 5.38 43.89
N THR A 247 -29.43 6.56 43.96
CA THR A 247 -29.86 7.66 44.84
C THR A 247 -31.21 8.23 44.42
N ILE A 248 -31.43 8.42 43.11
CA ILE A 248 -32.73 8.89 42.60
C ILE A 248 -33.84 7.87 42.88
N ILE A 249 -33.59 6.59 42.68
CA ILE A 249 -34.56 5.52 42.98
C ILE A 249 -34.90 5.50 44.47
N ALA A 250 -33.92 5.64 45.37
CA ALA A 250 -34.15 5.69 46.80
C ALA A 250 -35.03 6.90 47.23
N LEU A 251 -34.75 8.08 46.67
CA LEU A 251 -35.54 9.29 46.90
C LEU A 251 -36.99 9.15 46.41
N LEU A 252 -37.20 8.52 45.24
CA LEU A 252 -38.53 8.26 44.69
C LEU A 252 -39.33 7.27 45.57
N LEU A 253 -38.67 6.24 46.10
CA LEU A 253 -39.30 5.25 47.01
C LEU A 253 -39.67 5.87 48.36
N ASP A 254 -38.83 6.77 48.90
CA ASP A 254 -39.13 7.49 50.17
C ASP A 254 -40.26 8.50 49.96
N ALA A 255 -40.28 9.23 48.86
CA ALA A 255 -41.39 10.12 48.52
C ALA A 255 -42.72 9.36 48.41
N ASN A 256 -42.71 8.16 47.81
CA ASN A 256 -43.92 7.33 47.68
C ASN A 256 -44.40 6.77 49.04
N LYS A 257 -43.49 6.44 49.96
CA LYS A 257 -43.84 6.06 51.33
C LYS A 257 -44.48 7.22 52.14
N SER A 258 -43.94 8.44 52.00
CA SER A 258 -44.49 9.61 52.68
C SER A 258 -45.87 9.97 52.12
N PHE A 259 -46.14 9.80 50.85
CA PHE A 259 -47.44 10.02 50.20
C PHE A 259 -48.48 8.98 50.68
N SER A 260 -48.09 7.72 50.74
CA SER A 260 -48.94 6.62 51.23
C SER A 260 -49.33 6.80 52.73
N SER A 261 -48.39 7.25 53.56
CA SER A 261 -48.69 7.52 54.97
C SER A 261 -49.60 8.75 55.17
N SER A 262 -49.51 9.75 54.32
CA SER A 262 -50.37 10.93 54.34
C SER A 262 -51.80 10.60 53.88
N LEU A 263 -52.02 9.65 53.00
CA LEU A 263 -53.34 9.18 52.56
C LEU A 263 -54.05 8.33 53.66
N SER A 264 -53.31 7.58 54.45
CA SER A 264 -53.87 6.75 55.56
C SER A 264 -54.29 7.57 56.78
N VAL A 265 -53.96 8.84 56.87
CA VAL A 265 -54.38 9.78 57.91
C VAL A 265 -55.62 10.57 57.46
N ILE A 266 -56.03 10.54 56.21
CA ILE A 266 -57.18 11.27 55.65
C ILE A 266 -58.40 10.32 55.47
N LEU A 267 -58.25 9.04 55.49
CA LEU A 267 -59.33 8.03 55.55
C LEU A 267 -59.55 7.49 56.94
#